data_2b81004ab038236e237bc5701da43972
#
_entry.id   2b81004ab038236e237bc5701da43972
#
_cell.length_a   1.000
_cell.length_b   1.000
_cell.length_c   1.000
_cell.angle_alpha   90.00
_cell.angle_beta   90.00
_cell.angle_gamma   90.00
#
_symmetry.space_group_name_H-M   'P 1'
#
loop_
_entity.id
_entity.type
_entity.pdbx_description
1 polymer ?
#
loop_
_entity_poly.entity_id
_entity_poly.type
_entity_poly.pdbx_seq_one_letter_code
_entity_poly.pdbx_strand_id
1 'polypeptide(L)'
;LTVKDGDQISCGGFAMTAIATPGHAENHMAFSLEGTGTLFSGDHVMGWATTIVAPPDGSMQRYLDSLDRLILRDDRLYLPGHGEKIENPRQRVRALKTHRLQREAAILEKIRQGEKTLSRIVETVYASTDKRLHGAAALTAMAHLERLQNLGRISIAGSNGFEATYAVI
;
A
#
# COMPACT_ATOMS: atom_id res chain seq x y z
N LEU A 1 13.27 -12.15 19.82
CA LEU A 1 13.99 -10.90 19.46
C LEU A 1 12.98 -10.03 18.70
N THR A 2 12.77 -8.80 19.11
CA THR A 2 11.91 -7.83 18.41
C THR A 2 12.81 -6.85 17.68
N VAL A 3 12.54 -6.61 16.39
CA VAL A 3 13.28 -5.66 15.56
C VAL A 3 12.48 -4.37 15.44
N LYS A 4 13.14 -3.22 15.58
CA LYS A 4 12.54 -1.88 15.47
C LYS A 4 13.16 -1.10 14.33
N ASP A 5 12.49 0.00 13.95
CA ASP A 5 13.02 0.95 12.96
C ASP A 5 14.40 1.48 13.37
N GLY A 6 15.36 1.39 12.47
CA GLY A 6 16.75 1.79 12.70
C GLY A 6 17.64 0.75 13.36
N ASP A 7 17.12 -0.40 13.79
CA ASP A 7 17.95 -1.45 14.37
C ASP A 7 18.95 -1.99 13.35
N GLN A 8 20.18 -2.20 13.81
CA GLN A 8 21.21 -2.85 13.00
C GLN A 8 21.30 -4.34 13.33
N ILE A 9 21.30 -5.15 12.30
CA ILE A 9 21.36 -6.60 12.37
C ILE A 9 22.62 -7.06 11.64
N SER A 10 23.51 -7.77 12.36
CA SER A 10 24.70 -8.36 11.76
C SER A 10 24.52 -9.87 11.61
N CYS A 11 24.77 -10.41 10.43
CA CYS A 11 24.68 -11.83 10.14
C CYS A 11 25.70 -12.21 9.05
N GLY A 12 26.57 -13.18 9.34
CA GLY A 12 27.47 -13.76 8.35
C GLY A 12 28.43 -12.77 7.66
N GLY A 13 28.86 -11.72 8.35
CA GLY A 13 29.72 -10.67 7.79
C GLY A 13 28.98 -9.56 7.05
N PHE A 14 27.64 -9.61 6.99
CA PHE A 14 26.79 -8.57 6.45
C PHE A 14 26.13 -7.78 7.58
N ALA A 15 25.93 -6.47 7.36
CA ALA A 15 25.15 -5.63 8.24
C ALA A 15 23.93 -5.10 7.48
N MET A 16 22.79 -5.12 8.13
CA MET A 16 21.53 -4.60 7.61
C MET A 16 20.91 -3.63 8.59
N THR A 17 20.31 -2.56 8.09
CA THR A 17 19.48 -1.65 8.88
C THR A 17 18.01 -1.96 8.62
N ALA A 18 17.26 -2.18 9.69
CA ALA A 18 15.81 -2.37 9.63
C ALA A 18 15.09 -1.04 9.40
N ILE A 19 14.11 -1.05 8.50
CA ILE A 19 13.32 0.13 8.13
C ILE A 19 11.86 -0.22 8.26
N ALA A 20 11.16 0.40 9.21
CA ALA A 20 9.72 0.20 9.33
C ALA A 20 9.00 0.77 8.10
N THR A 21 8.23 -0.08 7.44
CA THR A 21 7.42 0.25 6.27
C THR A 21 5.99 -0.26 6.46
N PRO A 22 5.27 0.24 7.48
CA PRO A 22 3.90 -0.19 7.73
C PRO A 22 2.97 0.18 6.57
N GLY A 23 1.89 -0.57 6.43
CA GLY A 23 0.84 -0.28 5.44
C GLY A 23 0.28 -1.49 4.73
N HIS A 24 1.11 -2.39 4.22
CA HIS A 24 0.66 -3.72 3.80
C HIS A 24 0.26 -4.54 5.03
N ALA A 25 1.14 -4.58 6.01
CA ALA A 25 0.90 -5.07 7.37
C ALA A 25 1.39 -4.01 8.37
N GLU A 26 0.83 -4.00 9.59
CA GLU A 26 1.18 -2.99 10.60
C GLU A 26 2.65 -3.07 11.01
N ASN A 27 3.19 -4.26 11.10
CA ASN A 27 4.55 -4.56 11.54
C ASN A 27 5.53 -4.82 10.39
N HIS A 28 5.19 -4.44 9.15
CA HIS A 28 6.05 -4.69 8.00
C HIS A 28 7.39 -3.95 8.11
N MET A 29 8.48 -4.68 7.82
CA MET A 29 9.85 -4.19 7.82
C MET A 29 10.53 -4.45 6.48
N ALA A 30 11.25 -3.46 5.99
CA ALA A 30 12.24 -3.59 4.93
C ALA A 30 13.65 -3.61 5.55
N PHE A 31 14.65 -4.11 4.83
CA PHE A 31 16.03 -4.20 5.33
C PHE A 31 17.00 -3.65 4.31
N SER A 32 17.77 -2.64 4.69
CA SER A 32 18.83 -2.05 3.86
C SER A 32 20.14 -2.79 4.10
N LEU A 33 20.73 -3.34 3.05
CA LEU A 33 22.06 -3.96 3.12
C LEU A 33 23.14 -2.88 3.05
N GLU A 34 23.88 -2.74 4.14
CA GLU A 34 24.85 -1.66 4.31
C GLU A 34 25.93 -1.64 3.20
N GLY A 35 26.27 -0.44 2.75
CA GLY A 35 27.33 -0.22 1.76
C GLY A 35 27.00 -0.62 0.32
N THR A 36 25.84 -1.23 0.04
CA THR A 36 25.52 -1.78 -1.29
C THR A 36 24.49 -0.95 -2.08
N GLY A 37 23.69 -0.12 -1.41
CA GLY A 37 22.54 0.54 -2.00
C GLY A 37 21.40 -0.45 -2.35
N THR A 38 21.34 -1.58 -1.67
CA THR A 38 20.32 -2.62 -1.85
C THR A 38 19.33 -2.62 -0.69
N LEU A 39 18.04 -2.66 -1.00
CA LEU A 39 16.95 -2.80 -0.04
C LEU A 39 16.15 -4.08 -0.30
N PHE A 40 15.98 -4.91 0.71
CA PHE A 40 14.99 -5.98 0.74
C PHE A 40 13.65 -5.35 1.10
N SER A 41 12.80 -5.12 0.09
CA SER A 41 11.57 -4.33 0.25
C SER A 41 10.37 -5.15 0.74
N GLY A 42 10.52 -6.47 0.90
CA GLY A 42 9.44 -7.37 1.29
C GLY A 42 8.24 -7.23 0.36
N ASP A 43 7.06 -7.24 0.96
CA ASP A 43 5.79 -7.10 0.22
C ASP A 43 5.30 -5.65 0.13
N HIS A 44 6.04 -4.69 0.70
CA HIS A 44 5.67 -3.27 0.58
C HIS A 44 5.85 -2.74 -0.85
N VAL A 45 6.96 -3.13 -1.51
CA VAL A 45 7.24 -2.77 -2.91
C VAL A 45 7.57 -4.04 -3.67
N MET A 46 6.59 -4.58 -4.41
CA MET A 46 6.75 -5.80 -5.23
C MET A 46 7.20 -5.49 -6.65
N GLY A 47 7.88 -6.46 -7.27
CA GLY A 47 8.45 -6.32 -8.62
C GLY A 47 7.43 -6.36 -9.75
N TRP A 48 6.33 -7.07 -9.58
CA TRP A 48 5.38 -7.38 -10.67
C TRP A 48 4.01 -6.71 -10.53
N ALA A 49 3.52 -6.51 -9.30
CA ALA A 49 2.18 -6.01 -9.03
C ALA A 49 2.18 -4.97 -7.91
N THR A 50 1.02 -4.49 -7.55
CA THR A 50 0.81 -3.71 -6.33
C THR A 50 0.45 -4.65 -5.19
N THR A 51 0.99 -4.41 -3.99
CA THR A 51 0.63 -5.18 -2.79
C THR A 51 -0.84 -5.00 -2.42
N ILE A 52 -1.41 -5.93 -1.69
CA ILE A 52 -2.73 -5.78 -1.09
C ILE A 52 -2.57 -4.96 0.20
N VAL A 53 -3.45 -3.99 0.40
CA VAL A 53 -3.57 -3.26 1.65
C VAL A 53 -4.97 -3.54 2.19
N ALA A 54 -5.04 -4.33 3.25
CA ALA A 54 -6.31 -4.88 3.76
C ALA A 54 -6.50 -4.56 5.24
N PRO A 55 -7.48 -3.73 5.62
CA PRO A 55 -7.82 -3.53 7.03
C PRO A 55 -8.24 -4.86 7.69
N PRO A 56 -8.06 -5.03 9.02
CA PRO A 56 -7.58 -3.99 9.96
C PRO A 56 -6.04 -3.86 10.05
N ASP A 57 -5.29 -4.84 9.57
CA ASP A 57 -3.81 -4.85 9.66
C ASP A 57 -3.17 -3.87 8.66
N GLY A 58 -3.69 -3.83 7.44
CA GLY A 58 -3.24 -2.91 6.40
C GLY A 58 -3.88 -1.52 6.51
N SER A 59 -3.11 -0.46 6.20
CA SER A 59 -3.57 0.93 6.20
C SER A 59 -3.06 1.67 4.97
N MET A 60 -3.96 2.26 4.18
CA MET A 60 -3.57 3.02 2.98
C MET A 60 -2.81 4.30 3.34
N GLN A 61 -3.14 4.96 4.46
CA GLN A 61 -2.40 6.12 4.90
C GLN A 61 -0.95 5.75 5.24
N ARG A 62 -0.74 4.74 6.09
CA ARG A 62 0.60 4.27 6.46
C ARG A 62 1.39 3.74 5.27
N TYR A 63 0.71 3.07 4.31
CA TYR A 63 1.33 2.61 3.07
C TYR A 63 1.90 3.78 2.25
N LEU A 64 1.12 4.85 2.07
CA LEU A 64 1.56 6.04 1.34
C LEU A 64 2.70 6.77 2.07
N ASP A 65 2.62 6.88 3.39
CA ASP A 65 3.68 7.51 4.21
C ASP A 65 4.99 6.71 4.12
N SER A 66 4.92 5.39 4.12
CA SER A 66 6.08 4.51 3.93
C SER A 66 6.66 4.63 2.53
N LEU A 67 5.83 4.76 1.48
CA LEU A 67 6.33 5.05 0.13
C LEU A 67 7.05 6.40 0.07
N ASP A 68 6.57 7.43 0.79
CA ASP A 68 7.24 8.73 0.85
C ASP A 68 8.62 8.63 1.52
N ARG A 69 8.75 7.86 2.59
CA ARG A 69 10.06 7.56 3.19
C ARG A 69 10.99 6.88 2.19
N LEU A 70 10.49 5.89 1.46
CA LEU A 70 11.27 5.15 0.47
C LEU A 70 11.70 6.01 -0.74
N ILE A 71 10.88 6.97 -1.16
CA ILE A 71 11.23 7.91 -2.25
C ILE A 71 12.45 8.78 -1.90
N LEU A 72 12.63 9.10 -0.63
CA LEU A 72 13.74 9.93 -0.14
C LEU A 72 15.07 9.16 -0.03
N ARG A 73 15.05 7.84 -0.13
CA ARG A 73 16.24 7.00 -0.06
C ARG A 73 17.00 6.99 -1.39
N ASP A 74 18.27 6.66 -1.29
CA ASP A 74 19.22 6.63 -2.43
C ASP A 74 19.58 5.20 -2.82
N ASP A 75 18.66 4.25 -2.57
CA ASP A 75 18.87 2.85 -2.95
C ASP A 75 18.88 2.71 -4.48
N ARG A 76 19.74 1.82 -4.97
CA ARG A 76 19.91 1.53 -6.40
C ARG A 76 19.21 0.25 -6.84
N LEU A 77 18.93 -0.64 -5.90
CA LEU A 77 18.34 -1.94 -6.15
C LEU A 77 17.35 -2.30 -5.05
N TYR A 78 16.13 -2.73 -5.42
CA TYR A 78 15.23 -3.40 -4.50
C TYR A 78 15.13 -4.88 -4.83
N LEU A 79 15.15 -5.70 -3.78
CA LEU A 79 14.89 -7.13 -3.80
C LEU A 79 13.56 -7.37 -3.06
N PRO A 80 12.46 -7.55 -3.80
CA PRO A 80 11.14 -7.72 -3.21
C PRO A 80 10.91 -9.15 -2.71
N GLY A 81 9.90 -9.34 -1.86
CA GLY A 81 9.41 -10.65 -1.46
C GLY A 81 8.77 -11.43 -2.62
N HIS A 82 8.20 -10.70 -3.60
CA HIS A 82 7.56 -11.27 -4.78
C HIS A 82 7.92 -10.50 -6.06
N GLY A 83 8.18 -11.25 -7.14
CA GLY A 83 8.52 -10.71 -8.45
C GLY A 83 10.02 -10.49 -8.62
N GLU A 84 10.40 -9.86 -9.73
CA GLU A 84 11.79 -9.63 -10.08
C GLU A 84 12.39 -8.45 -9.31
N LYS A 85 13.74 -8.40 -9.30
CA LYS A 85 14.50 -7.26 -8.78
C LYS A 85 14.06 -5.94 -9.45
N ILE A 86 14.16 -4.85 -8.73
CA ILE A 86 13.76 -3.51 -9.19
C ILE A 86 15.02 -2.64 -9.28
N GLU A 87 15.50 -2.38 -10.49
CA GLU A 87 16.72 -1.63 -10.76
C GLU A 87 16.54 -0.11 -10.73
N ASN A 88 15.29 0.36 -10.79
CA ASN A 88 14.93 1.77 -10.67
C ASN A 88 13.92 1.98 -9.51
N PRO A 89 14.37 1.79 -8.24
CA PRO A 89 13.47 1.78 -7.10
C PRO A 89 12.66 3.07 -6.94
N ARG A 90 13.30 4.23 -7.06
CA ARG A 90 12.64 5.53 -6.92
C ARG A 90 11.51 5.73 -7.94
N GLN A 91 11.73 5.33 -9.18
CA GLN A 91 10.70 5.37 -10.23
C GLN A 91 9.55 4.44 -9.90
N ARG A 92 9.86 3.20 -9.49
CA ARG A 92 8.86 2.20 -9.10
C ARG A 92 7.99 2.67 -7.94
N VAL A 93 8.60 3.20 -6.88
CA VAL A 93 7.90 3.70 -5.69
C VAL A 93 6.98 4.88 -6.04
N ARG A 94 7.46 5.83 -6.87
CA ARG A 94 6.62 6.94 -7.37
C ARG A 94 5.44 6.44 -8.20
N ALA A 95 5.66 5.46 -9.06
CA ALA A 95 4.59 4.88 -9.88
C ALA A 95 3.52 4.20 -9.00
N LEU A 96 3.93 3.45 -7.96
CA LEU A 96 3.02 2.85 -6.99
C LEU A 96 2.20 3.92 -6.25
N LYS A 97 2.85 4.96 -5.75
CA LYS A 97 2.15 6.06 -5.07
C LYS A 97 1.14 6.74 -5.99
N THR A 98 1.55 7.09 -7.21
CA THR A 98 0.66 7.69 -8.20
C THR A 98 -0.54 6.80 -8.50
N HIS A 99 -0.31 5.52 -8.72
CA HIS A 99 -1.39 4.54 -8.95
C HIS A 99 -2.38 4.49 -7.78
N ARG A 100 -1.90 4.48 -6.53
CA ARG A 100 -2.78 4.49 -5.34
C ARG A 100 -3.63 5.76 -5.26
N LEU A 101 -3.04 6.91 -5.47
CA LEU A 101 -3.76 8.19 -5.44
C LEU A 101 -4.78 8.31 -6.59
N GLN A 102 -4.46 7.78 -7.78
CA GLN A 102 -5.41 7.70 -8.89
C GLN A 102 -6.59 6.78 -8.57
N ARG A 103 -6.34 5.63 -7.95
CA ARG A 103 -7.41 4.73 -7.48
C ARG A 103 -8.31 5.39 -6.45
N GLU A 104 -7.73 6.10 -5.50
CA GLU A 104 -8.49 6.86 -4.49
C GLU A 104 -9.35 7.95 -5.12
N ALA A 105 -8.81 8.70 -6.05
CA ALA A 105 -9.56 9.72 -6.79
C ALA A 105 -10.72 9.09 -7.60
N ALA A 106 -10.49 7.95 -8.24
CA ALA A 106 -11.54 7.22 -8.96
C ALA A 106 -12.66 6.72 -8.02
N ILE A 107 -12.31 6.19 -6.85
CA ILE A 107 -13.28 5.77 -5.82
C ILE A 107 -14.13 6.98 -5.39
N LEU A 108 -13.49 8.09 -5.03
CA LEU A 108 -14.20 9.31 -4.61
C LEU A 108 -15.14 9.83 -5.70
N GLU A 109 -14.70 9.80 -6.94
CA GLU A 109 -15.53 10.23 -8.07
C GLU A 109 -16.74 9.31 -8.27
N LYS A 110 -16.60 7.99 -8.09
CA LYS A 110 -17.73 7.07 -8.15
C LYS A 110 -18.75 7.32 -7.04
N ILE A 111 -18.31 7.65 -5.85
CA ILE A 111 -19.22 8.05 -4.76
C ILE A 111 -19.95 9.34 -5.12
N ARG A 112 -19.31 10.34 -5.73
CA ARG A 112 -19.94 11.57 -6.23
C ARG A 112 -21.01 11.29 -7.29
N GLN A 113 -20.77 10.30 -8.13
CA GLN A 113 -21.71 9.85 -9.16
C GLN A 113 -22.89 9.02 -8.61
N GLY A 114 -22.93 8.79 -7.28
CA GLY A 114 -24.03 8.10 -6.61
C GLY A 114 -23.79 6.62 -6.30
N GLU A 115 -22.60 6.08 -6.55
CA GLU A 115 -22.25 4.73 -6.10
C GLU A 115 -22.06 4.73 -4.58
N LYS A 116 -22.90 3.95 -3.89
CA LYS A 116 -22.98 4.01 -2.41
C LYS A 116 -22.46 2.78 -1.71
N THR A 117 -22.15 1.70 -2.42
CA THR A 117 -21.76 0.43 -1.82
C THR A 117 -20.37 0.00 -2.30
N LEU A 118 -19.64 -0.72 -1.46
CA LEU A 118 -18.31 -1.27 -1.80
C LEU A 118 -18.37 -2.13 -3.06
N SER A 119 -19.39 -2.98 -3.20
CA SER A 119 -19.55 -3.85 -4.37
C SER A 119 -19.63 -3.04 -5.67
N ARG A 120 -20.46 -2.00 -5.70
CA ARG A 120 -20.63 -1.14 -6.89
C ARG A 120 -19.37 -0.34 -7.20
N ILE A 121 -18.69 0.17 -6.16
CA ILE A 121 -17.41 0.86 -6.32
C ILE A 121 -16.36 -0.08 -6.93
N VAL A 122 -16.27 -1.33 -6.44
CA VAL A 122 -15.32 -2.32 -6.98
C VAL A 122 -15.65 -2.68 -8.42
N GLU A 123 -16.91 -2.97 -8.73
CA GLU A 123 -17.35 -3.29 -10.09
C GLU A 123 -16.99 -2.19 -11.11
N THR A 124 -17.09 -0.92 -10.71
CA THR A 124 -16.87 0.21 -11.60
C THR A 124 -15.41 0.67 -11.67
N VAL A 125 -14.72 0.76 -10.53
CA VAL A 125 -13.33 1.24 -10.45
C VAL A 125 -12.34 0.16 -10.90
N TYR A 126 -12.67 -1.12 -10.68
CA TYR A 126 -11.81 -2.26 -11.02
C TYR A 126 -12.37 -3.08 -12.18
N ALA A 127 -13.19 -2.48 -13.05
CA ALA A 127 -13.83 -3.15 -14.18
C ALA A 127 -12.83 -3.86 -15.13
N SER A 128 -11.62 -3.33 -15.28
CA SER A 128 -10.55 -3.93 -16.09
C SER A 128 -9.73 -5.01 -15.34
N THR A 129 -9.98 -5.21 -14.04
CA THR A 129 -9.30 -6.23 -13.24
C THR A 129 -10.01 -7.56 -13.38
N ASP A 130 -9.24 -8.67 -13.43
CA ASP A 130 -9.82 -10.01 -13.44
C ASP A 130 -10.80 -10.18 -12.27
N LYS A 131 -11.99 -10.68 -12.55
CA LYS A 131 -13.06 -10.86 -11.55
C LYS A 131 -12.63 -11.73 -10.37
N ARG A 132 -11.71 -12.67 -10.58
CA ARG A 132 -11.13 -13.50 -9.50
C ARG A 132 -10.36 -12.67 -8.47
N LEU A 133 -9.88 -11.49 -8.84
CA LEU A 133 -9.15 -10.57 -7.97
C LEU A 133 -10.06 -9.50 -7.33
N HIS A 134 -11.36 -9.47 -7.64
CA HIS A 134 -12.28 -8.47 -7.08
C HIS A 134 -12.37 -8.54 -5.56
N GLY A 135 -12.23 -9.73 -4.93
CA GLY A 135 -12.13 -9.85 -3.48
C GLY A 135 -10.94 -9.09 -2.89
N ALA A 136 -9.75 -9.27 -3.47
CA ALA A 136 -8.55 -8.54 -3.05
C ALA A 136 -8.65 -7.03 -3.37
N ALA A 137 -9.28 -6.69 -4.50
CA ALA A 137 -9.57 -5.29 -4.86
C ALA A 137 -10.53 -4.64 -3.86
N ALA A 138 -11.55 -5.36 -3.36
CA ALA A 138 -12.47 -4.87 -2.36
C ALA A 138 -11.78 -4.54 -1.04
N LEU A 139 -10.88 -5.42 -0.56
CA LEU A 139 -10.08 -5.15 0.64
C LEU A 139 -9.23 -3.89 0.49
N THR A 140 -8.58 -3.72 -0.67
CA THR A 140 -7.79 -2.51 -0.94
C THR A 140 -8.67 -1.27 -1.10
N ALA A 141 -9.87 -1.40 -1.69
CA ALA A 141 -10.83 -0.30 -1.77
C ALA A 141 -11.31 0.12 -0.37
N MET A 142 -11.53 -0.82 0.55
CA MET A 142 -11.85 -0.51 1.95
C MET A 142 -10.76 0.35 2.60
N ALA A 143 -9.48 0.03 2.41
CA ALA A 143 -8.38 0.83 2.95
C ALA A 143 -8.36 2.27 2.38
N HIS A 144 -8.73 2.46 1.11
CA HIS A 144 -8.92 3.78 0.52
C HIS A 144 -10.12 4.52 1.13
N LEU A 145 -11.25 3.83 1.32
CA LEU A 145 -12.46 4.40 1.91
C LEU A 145 -12.23 4.85 3.36
N GLU A 146 -11.54 4.04 4.17
CA GLU A 146 -11.12 4.43 5.53
C GLU A 146 -10.24 5.70 5.51
N ARG A 147 -9.28 5.75 4.59
CA ARG A 147 -8.44 6.94 4.43
C ARG A 147 -9.24 8.16 4.02
N LEU A 148 -10.14 8.06 3.05
CA LEU A 148 -11.03 9.14 2.62
C LEU A 148 -11.95 9.63 3.75
N GLN A 149 -12.44 8.73 4.61
CA GLN A 149 -13.21 9.07 5.80
C GLN A 149 -12.34 9.85 6.80
N ASN A 150 -11.15 9.36 7.10
CA ASN A 150 -10.21 10.03 8.03
C ASN A 150 -9.79 11.43 7.53
N LEU A 151 -9.77 11.63 6.21
CA LEU A 151 -9.54 12.94 5.58
C LEU A 151 -10.78 13.84 5.53
N GLY A 152 -11.93 13.40 6.06
CA GLY A 152 -13.18 14.15 6.02
C GLY A 152 -13.76 14.34 4.62
N ARG A 153 -13.42 13.45 3.67
CA ARG A 153 -13.90 13.56 2.27
C ARG A 153 -15.19 12.79 2.02
N ILE A 154 -15.45 11.76 2.82
CA ILE A 154 -16.66 10.94 2.77
C ILE A 154 -17.18 10.65 4.17
N SER A 155 -18.46 10.40 4.28
CA SER A 155 -19.11 9.79 5.45
C SER A 155 -19.41 8.32 5.17
N ILE A 156 -19.35 7.52 6.23
CA ILE A 156 -19.72 6.09 6.20
C ILE A 156 -20.91 5.89 7.12
N ALA A 157 -21.96 5.28 6.62
CA ALA A 157 -23.14 4.88 7.39
C ALA A 157 -23.27 3.35 7.42
N GLY A 158 -23.60 2.79 8.58
CA GLY A 158 -23.62 1.36 8.85
C GLY A 158 -22.31 0.86 9.47
N SER A 159 -22.19 -0.46 9.68
CA SER A 159 -20.95 -1.07 10.12
C SER A 159 -19.92 -1.03 8.99
N ASN A 160 -18.67 -0.69 9.31
CA ASN A 160 -17.58 -0.71 8.32
C ASN A 160 -17.52 -2.08 7.62
N GLY A 161 -17.35 -2.05 6.30
CA GLY A 161 -17.20 -3.27 5.50
C GLY A 161 -18.19 -3.36 4.35
N PHE A 162 -18.59 -4.58 4.01
CA PHE A 162 -19.39 -4.86 2.81
C PHE A 162 -20.82 -4.30 2.86
N GLU A 163 -21.37 -4.05 4.04
CA GLU A 163 -22.73 -3.52 4.24
C GLU A 163 -22.76 -1.98 4.44
N ALA A 164 -21.59 -1.35 4.51
CA ALA A 164 -21.52 0.10 4.67
C ALA A 164 -22.00 0.84 3.42
N THR A 165 -22.52 2.04 3.64
CA THR A 165 -22.85 2.99 2.56
C THR A 165 -21.98 4.24 2.69
N TYR A 166 -21.61 4.79 1.55
CA TYR A 166 -20.65 5.89 1.43
C TYR A 166 -21.32 7.11 0.77
N ALA A 167 -21.01 8.29 1.29
CA ALA A 167 -21.45 9.56 0.71
C ALA A 167 -20.34 10.61 0.81
N VAL A 168 -20.26 11.51 -0.15
CA VAL A 168 -19.34 12.67 -0.09
C VAL A 168 -19.84 13.66 0.94
N ILE A 169 -18.92 14.26 1.71
CA ILE A 169 -19.20 15.35 2.65
C ILE A 169 -19.09 16.69 1.93
#